data_a812ee3d5ebe51fd447707ef2c98fc8c
#
_entry.id   a812ee3d5ebe51fd447707ef2c98fc8c
#
_cell.length_a   1.000
_cell.length_b   1.000
_cell.length_c   1.000
_cell.angle_alpha   90.00
_cell.angle_beta   90.00
_cell.angle_gamma   90.00
#
_symmetry.space_group_name_H-M   'P 1'
#
loop_
_entity.id
_entity.type
_entity.pdbx_description
1 polymer ?
#
loop_
_entity_poly.entity_id
_entity_poly.type
_entity_poly.pdbx_seq_one_letter_code
_entity_poly.pdbx_strand_id
1 'polypeptide(L)'
;MDINLDRVLGRLEELYQCGAQEDGTFTRMAYSPEDRKGREIFMDYFRKLGIEPEMDAAGNLIARLEGEDKTLPAIMTGSHLDTVPDGGRYDGALGCVAGLEVCQTLIESGRKLRHPLEIVVFTDEEGFRFGSGMLGSGAMCGQDLHVSEEDQDMYGQARGDVLKACGLKVADLGNARRSKDSVHCFLELHVEQGASLHKKQIPVGVVTSIAGVSRFEIKITGEANHTGSTVMEDRKDALVAAARFVARVPEIVAAYGNPFTVATVGTMKVVPNSVNVIPGEAFFHLEIRDQDEKVMETIEQKLRECLGEICEAMGEEYSFNRFSYHEP
;
A
#
# COMPACT_ATOMS: atom_id res chain seq x y z
N MET A 1 0.36 -31.48 -14.67
CA MET A 1 1.14 -30.25 -14.82
C MET A 1 1.41 -29.78 -13.40
N ASP A 2 2.62 -29.98 -12.94
CA ASP A 2 2.94 -29.75 -11.53
C ASP A 2 3.82 -28.50 -11.40
N ILE A 3 3.49 -27.64 -10.46
CA ILE A 3 4.27 -26.46 -10.11
C ILE A 3 5.54 -26.91 -9.37
N ASN A 4 6.67 -26.34 -9.74
CA ASN A 4 7.94 -26.61 -9.06
C ASN A 4 8.11 -25.66 -7.87
N LEU A 5 7.75 -26.13 -6.67
CA LEU A 5 7.81 -25.34 -5.46
C LEU A 5 9.24 -24.90 -5.10
N ASP A 6 10.25 -25.78 -5.30
CA ASP A 6 11.64 -25.43 -5.01
C ASP A 6 12.14 -24.28 -5.90
N ARG A 7 11.69 -24.25 -7.14
CA ARG A 7 11.99 -23.15 -8.08
C ARG A 7 11.30 -21.85 -7.65
N VAL A 8 10.05 -21.90 -7.20
CA VAL A 8 9.33 -20.75 -6.66
C VAL A 8 10.07 -20.18 -5.45
N LEU A 9 10.40 -21.04 -4.47
CA LEU A 9 11.10 -20.63 -3.25
C LEU A 9 12.50 -20.08 -3.53
N GLY A 10 13.24 -20.71 -4.45
CA GLY A 10 14.57 -20.24 -4.85
C GLY A 10 14.53 -18.85 -5.49
N ARG A 11 13.55 -18.57 -6.35
CA ARG A 11 13.36 -17.24 -6.96
C ARG A 11 12.95 -16.17 -5.96
N LEU A 12 12.05 -16.52 -5.03
CA LEU A 12 11.67 -15.61 -3.95
C LEU A 12 12.86 -15.27 -3.06
N GLU A 13 13.73 -16.26 -2.76
CA GLU A 13 14.96 -16.01 -2.02
C GLU A 13 15.94 -15.13 -2.79
N GLU A 14 16.16 -15.37 -4.08
CA GLU A 14 17.04 -14.54 -4.92
C GLU A 14 16.53 -13.09 -5.00
N LEU A 15 15.22 -12.89 -5.14
CA LEU A 15 14.62 -11.56 -5.12
C LEU A 15 14.71 -10.89 -3.74
N TYR A 16 14.57 -11.66 -2.65
CA TYR A 16 14.75 -11.15 -1.30
C TYR A 16 16.16 -10.60 -1.07
N GLN A 17 17.20 -11.22 -1.63
CA GLN A 17 18.57 -10.71 -1.54
C GLN A 17 18.75 -9.34 -2.21
N CYS A 18 17.80 -8.91 -3.06
CA CYS A 18 17.75 -7.55 -3.59
C CYS A 18 17.01 -6.61 -2.64
N GLY A 19 17.59 -6.26 -1.52
CA GLY A 19 17.01 -5.38 -0.51
C GLY A 19 17.19 -5.87 0.93
N ALA A 20 17.69 -7.11 1.13
CA ALA A 20 18.06 -7.61 2.45
C ALA A 20 19.24 -6.80 3.03
N GLN A 21 19.11 -6.36 4.28
CA GLN A 21 20.10 -5.59 5.00
C GLN A 21 20.86 -6.46 6.01
N GLU A 22 22.03 -6.02 6.43
CA GLU A 22 22.86 -6.75 7.41
C GLU A 22 22.20 -6.90 8.79
N ASP A 23 21.30 -5.99 9.14
CA ASP A 23 20.52 -6.03 10.39
C ASP A 23 19.31 -6.96 10.33
N GLY A 24 19.08 -7.63 9.20
CA GLY A 24 17.97 -8.55 8.96
C GLY A 24 16.68 -7.90 8.47
N THR A 25 16.65 -6.58 8.32
CA THR A 25 15.53 -5.87 7.69
C THR A 25 15.55 -6.07 6.18
N PHE A 26 14.42 -5.78 5.52
CA PHE A 26 14.28 -5.92 4.07
C PHE A 26 13.56 -4.71 3.47
N THR A 27 14.20 -4.06 2.51
CA THR A 27 13.62 -2.90 1.83
C THR A 27 14.02 -2.89 0.35
N ARG A 28 13.01 -2.90 -0.52
CA ARG A 28 13.17 -2.74 -1.98
C ARG A 28 12.23 -1.64 -2.46
N MET A 29 12.56 -0.42 -2.12
CA MET A 29 11.74 0.75 -2.43
C MET A 29 11.68 0.98 -3.94
N ALA A 30 10.51 1.36 -4.45
CA ALA A 30 10.31 1.69 -5.86
C ALA A 30 11.41 2.64 -6.39
N TYR A 31 11.91 2.35 -7.59
CA TYR A 31 12.97 3.09 -8.28
C TYR A 31 14.35 3.08 -7.60
N SER A 32 14.52 2.38 -6.49
CA SER A 32 15.82 2.24 -5.85
C SER A 32 16.79 1.36 -6.68
N PRO A 33 18.11 1.37 -6.37
CA PRO A 33 19.02 0.42 -6.97
C PRO A 33 18.62 -1.04 -6.74
N GLU A 34 18.07 -1.35 -5.58
CA GLU A 34 17.57 -2.68 -5.18
C GLU A 34 16.36 -3.09 -6.01
N ASP A 35 15.41 -2.19 -6.24
CA ASP A 35 14.25 -2.43 -7.10
C ASP A 35 14.70 -2.68 -8.55
N ARG A 36 15.55 -1.83 -9.09
CA ARG A 36 16.08 -2.01 -10.45
C ARG A 36 16.81 -3.34 -10.61
N LYS A 37 17.60 -3.76 -9.60
CA LYS A 37 18.28 -5.05 -9.59
C LYS A 37 17.28 -6.21 -9.54
N GLY A 38 16.29 -6.14 -8.66
CA GLY A 38 15.24 -7.17 -8.57
C GLY A 38 14.45 -7.32 -9.86
N ARG A 39 14.11 -6.20 -10.49
CA ARG A 39 13.40 -6.17 -11.78
C ARG A 39 14.25 -6.75 -12.91
N GLU A 40 15.55 -6.46 -12.98
CA GLU A 40 16.45 -7.04 -13.98
C GLU A 40 16.61 -8.54 -13.81
N ILE A 41 16.77 -9.04 -12.58
CA ILE A 41 16.78 -10.49 -12.29
C ILE A 41 15.47 -11.14 -12.75
N PHE A 42 14.33 -10.47 -12.50
CA PHE A 42 13.03 -10.99 -12.90
C PHE A 42 12.87 -11.03 -14.42
N MET A 43 13.35 -10.03 -15.14
CA MET A 43 13.39 -10.04 -16.60
C MET A 43 14.29 -11.18 -17.13
N ASP A 44 15.43 -11.43 -16.51
CA ASP A 44 16.35 -12.48 -16.92
C ASP A 44 15.76 -13.88 -16.80
N TYR A 45 14.82 -14.11 -15.87
CA TYR A 45 14.11 -15.39 -15.83
C TYR A 45 13.28 -15.61 -17.11
N PHE A 46 12.61 -14.58 -17.64
CA PHE A 46 11.86 -14.67 -18.88
C PHE A 46 12.77 -14.81 -20.10
N ARG A 47 13.88 -14.07 -20.16
CA ARG A 47 14.87 -14.20 -21.24
C ARG A 47 15.40 -15.62 -21.35
N LYS A 48 15.65 -16.31 -20.22
CA LYS A 48 16.04 -17.73 -20.16
C LYS A 48 14.95 -18.65 -20.70
N LEU A 49 13.69 -18.23 -20.72
CA LEU A 49 12.57 -18.96 -21.34
C LEU A 49 12.32 -18.59 -22.80
N GLY A 50 13.15 -17.71 -23.38
CA GLY A 50 12.99 -17.21 -24.74
C GLY A 50 11.92 -16.12 -24.90
N ILE A 51 11.52 -15.50 -23.82
CA ILE A 51 10.59 -14.37 -23.81
C ILE A 51 11.36 -13.11 -23.47
N GLU A 52 11.28 -12.07 -24.31
CA GLU A 52 11.83 -10.74 -23.98
C GLU A 52 10.73 -9.91 -23.31
N PRO A 53 10.89 -9.53 -22.03
CA PRO A 53 9.94 -8.66 -21.37
C PRO A 53 10.04 -7.22 -21.88
N GLU A 54 8.91 -6.54 -21.94
CA GLU A 54 8.83 -5.13 -22.28
C GLU A 54 8.56 -4.29 -21.04
N MET A 55 9.09 -3.07 -21.03
CA MET A 55 8.78 -2.08 -20.02
C MET A 55 7.90 -1.01 -20.66
N ASP A 56 6.71 -0.77 -20.10
CA ASP A 56 5.81 0.28 -20.58
C ASP A 56 6.26 1.68 -20.12
N ALA A 57 5.52 2.71 -20.52
CA ALA A 57 5.87 4.10 -20.22
C ALA A 57 5.74 4.47 -18.74
N ALA A 58 5.03 3.68 -17.93
CA ALA A 58 4.96 3.83 -16.47
C ALA A 58 6.00 2.97 -15.74
N GLY A 59 6.77 2.16 -16.48
CA GLY A 59 7.78 1.28 -15.93
C GLY A 59 7.25 -0.10 -15.55
N ASN A 60 5.98 -0.44 -15.85
CA ASN A 60 5.51 -1.80 -15.63
C ASN A 60 6.28 -2.78 -16.53
N LEU A 61 6.71 -3.90 -15.97
CA LEU A 61 7.30 -4.98 -16.77
C LEU A 61 6.19 -5.90 -17.24
N ILE A 62 6.20 -6.27 -18.52
CA ILE A 62 5.19 -7.14 -19.12
C ILE A 62 5.93 -8.22 -19.91
N ALA A 63 5.76 -9.48 -19.51
CA ALA A 63 6.25 -10.63 -20.25
C ALA A 63 5.08 -11.38 -20.86
N ARG A 64 5.10 -11.61 -22.17
CA ARG A 64 3.99 -12.20 -22.92
C ARG A 64 4.36 -13.56 -23.50
N LEU A 65 3.59 -14.58 -23.10
CA LEU A 65 3.57 -15.89 -23.73
C LEU A 65 2.39 -15.98 -24.71
N GLU A 66 2.67 -16.21 -25.98
CA GLU A 66 1.63 -16.27 -27.01
C GLU A 66 0.70 -17.47 -26.83
N GLY A 67 -0.60 -17.22 -26.99
CA GLY A 67 -1.62 -18.24 -27.02
C GLY A 67 -1.74 -18.94 -28.39
N GLU A 68 -2.76 -19.79 -28.51
CA GLU A 68 -3.15 -20.38 -29.82
C GLU A 68 -3.66 -19.30 -30.76
N ASP A 69 -4.44 -18.34 -30.24
CA ASP A 69 -4.94 -17.18 -30.97
C ASP A 69 -4.34 -15.89 -30.37
N LYS A 70 -3.39 -15.32 -31.10
CA LYS A 70 -2.67 -14.09 -30.69
C LYS A 70 -3.54 -12.84 -30.71
N THR A 71 -4.69 -12.87 -31.36
CA THR A 71 -5.58 -11.72 -31.52
C THR A 71 -6.53 -11.55 -30.33
N LEU A 72 -6.67 -12.59 -29.52
CA LEU A 72 -7.53 -12.53 -28.32
C LEU A 72 -6.94 -11.63 -27.22
N PRO A 73 -7.79 -11.04 -26.39
CA PRO A 73 -7.36 -10.31 -25.20
C PRO A 73 -6.52 -11.23 -24.28
N ALA A 74 -5.51 -10.68 -23.64
CA ALA A 74 -4.63 -11.44 -22.78
C ALA A 74 -5.29 -11.84 -21.45
N ILE A 75 -4.98 -13.04 -20.96
CA ILE A 75 -5.09 -13.34 -19.53
C ILE A 75 -3.88 -12.71 -18.88
N MET A 76 -4.07 -11.84 -17.89
CA MET A 76 -2.98 -11.16 -17.19
C MET A 76 -2.88 -11.66 -15.75
N THR A 77 -1.67 -11.87 -15.26
CA THR A 77 -1.38 -12.21 -13.86
C THR A 77 -0.08 -11.56 -13.43
N GLY A 78 0.06 -11.32 -12.14
CA GLY A 78 1.24 -10.69 -11.57
C GLY A 78 0.91 -9.93 -10.31
N SER A 79 1.77 -9.03 -9.90
CA SER A 79 1.67 -8.14 -8.76
C SER A 79 2.76 -7.07 -8.84
N HIS A 80 3.47 -6.76 -7.75
CA HIS A 80 4.57 -5.81 -7.67
C HIS A 80 5.84 -6.45 -7.08
N LEU A 81 6.97 -5.74 -7.21
CA LEU A 81 8.23 -6.14 -6.57
C LEU A 81 8.73 -5.10 -5.56
N ASP A 82 8.28 -3.85 -5.64
CA ASP A 82 8.61 -2.84 -4.64
C ASP A 82 7.99 -3.17 -3.28
N THR A 83 8.59 -2.67 -2.20
CA THR A 83 8.17 -2.91 -0.82
C THR A 83 8.20 -1.62 -0.01
N VAL A 84 7.43 -1.58 1.07
CA VAL A 84 7.65 -0.64 2.16
C VAL A 84 8.98 -0.94 2.88
N PRO A 85 9.55 0.01 3.67
CA PRO A 85 10.66 -0.28 4.55
C PRO A 85 10.34 -1.42 5.52
N ASP A 86 11.30 -2.33 5.70
CA ASP A 86 11.14 -3.55 6.50
C ASP A 86 9.90 -4.35 6.13
N GLY A 87 9.62 -4.40 4.81
CA GLY A 87 8.46 -5.08 4.25
C GLY A 87 8.53 -6.60 4.27
N GLY A 88 7.40 -7.24 3.97
CA GLY A 88 7.31 -8.69 3.88
C GLY A 88 8.04 -9.22 2.63
N ARG A 89 8.88 -10.26 2.78
CA ARG A 89 9.64 -10.87 1.67
C ARG A 89 8.77 -11.50 0.56
N TYR A 90 7.51 -11.75 0.84
CA TYR A 90 6.56 -12.38 -0.09
C TYR A 90 5.53 -11.43 -0.64
N ASP A 91 5.41 -10.24 -0.03
CA ASP A 91 4.46 -9.22 -0.43
C ASP A 91 4.72 -8.78 -1.87
N GLY A 92 3.68 -8.82 -2.71
CA GLY A 92 3.77 -8.63 -4.16
C GLY A 92 4.62 -9.67 -4.90
N ALA A 93 5.85 -9.94 -4.41
CA ALA A 93 6.80 -10.84 -5.04
C ALA A 93 6.25 -12.26 -5.28
N LEU A 94 5.39 -12.77 -4.37
CA LEU A 94 4.76 -14.08 -4.53
C LEU A 94 3.89 -14.12 -5.80
N GLY A 95 3.07 -13.09 -6.04
CA GLY A 95 2.21 -13.02 -7.22
C GLY A 95 3.00 -12.98 -8.53
N CYS A 96 4.08 -12.19 -8.56
CA CYS A 96 4.99 -12.12 -9.70
C CYS A 96 5.66 -13.47 -9.98
N VAL A 97 6.25 -14.10 -8.96
CA VAL A 97 6.96 -15.38 -9.11
C VAL A 97 5.99 -16.52 -9.43
N ALA A 98 4.79 -16.52 -8.87
CA ALA A 98 3.75 -17.50 -9.21
C ALA A 98 3.33 -17.40 -10.69
N GLY A 99 3.12 -16.16 -11.19
CA GLY A 99 2.83 -15.95 -12.61
C GLY A 99 3.95 -16.46 -13.53
N LEU A 100 5.21 -16.15 -13.19
CA LEU A 100 6.38 -16.68 -13.90
C LEU A 100 6.44 -18.21 -13.87
N GLU A 101 6.16 -18.83 -12.73
CA GLU A 101 6.18 -20.28 -12.59
C GLU A 101 5.07 -20.95 -13.43
N VAL A 102 3.88 -20.37 -13.49
CA VAL A 102 2.79 -20.82 -14.38
C VAL A 102 3.23 -20.71 -15.84
N CYS A 103 3.82 -19.58 -16.23
CA CYS A 103 4.35 -19.40 -17.60
C CYS A 103 5.39 -20.46 -17.96
N GLN A 104 6.37 -20.68 -17.10
CA GLN A 104 7.42 -21.69 -17.34
C GLN A 104 6.83 -23.11 -17.41
N THR A 105 5.91 -23.45 -16.52
CA THR A 105 5.27 -24.78 -16.50
C THR A 105 4.45 -25.03 -17.77
N LEU A 106 3.80 -24.01 -18.33
CA LEU A 106 3.11 -24.10 -19.62
C LEU A 106 4.11 -24.41 -20.75
N ILE A 107 5.24 -23.70 -20.79
CA ILE A 107 6.30 -23.92 -21.79
C ILE A 107 6.86 -25.31 -21.67
N GLU A 108 7.27 -25.75 -20.47
CA GLU A 108 7.86 -27.07 -20.21
C GLU A 108 6.91 -28.22 -20.55
N SER A 109 5.60 -28.05 -20.33
CA SER A 109 4.58 -29.05 -20.67
C SER A 109 4.15 -29.03 -22.13
N GLY A 110 4.62 -28.08 -22.95
CA GLY A 110 4.19 -27.89 -24.32
C GLY A 110 2.73 -27.49 -24.49
N ARG A 111 2.05 -27.07 -23.39
CA ARG A 111 0.66 -26.63 -23.43
C ARG A 111 0.56 -25.16 -23.81
N LYS A 112 -0.44 -24.87 -24.64
CA LYS A 112 -0.81 -23.50 -24.99
C LYS A 112 -2.19 -23.18 -24.43
N LEU A 113 -2.34 -21.97 -23.93
CA LEU A 113 -3.65 -21.40 -23.64
C LEU A 113 -4.26 -20.89 -24.94
N ARG A 114 -5.58 -20.80 -25.02
CA ARG A 114 -6.25 -20.16 -26.14
C ARG A 114 -5.88 -18.68 -26.26
N HIS A 115 -5.94 -17.96 -25.12
CA HIS A 115 -5.54 -16.58 -25.00
C HIS A 115 -4.04 -16.44 -24.74
N PRO A 116 -3.40 -15.34 -25.13
CA PRO A 116 -2.08 -14.98 -24.63
C PRO A 116 -2.07 -14.87 -23.12
N LEU A 117 -0.94 -15.23 -22.48
CA LEU A 117 -0.70 -15.03 -21.07
C LEU A 117 0.31 -13.90 -20.89
N GLU A 118 -0.03 -12.88 -20.11
CA GLU A 118 0.87 -11.80 -19.74
C GLU A 118 1.16 -11.85 -18.24
N ILE A 119 2.44 -11.82 -17.90
CA ILE A 119 2.89 -11.64 -16.53
C ILE A 119 3.32 -10.19 -16.36
N VAL A 120 2.68 -9.48 -15.42
CA VAL A 120 2.95 -8.08 -15.15
C VAL A 120 3.64 -7.89 -13.80
N VAL A 121 4.60 -6.96 -13.75
CA VAL A 121 5.14 -6.40 -12.50
C VAL A 121 4.80 -4.93 -12.50
N PHE A 122 3.83 -4.55 -11.68
CA PHE A 122 3.46 -3.14 -11.52
C PHE A 122 4.58 -2.33 -10.85
N THR A 123 4.64 -1.07 -11.20
CA THR A 123 5.65 -0.14 -10.67
C THR A 123 5.04 0.71 -9.59
N ASP A 124 5.80 0.89 -8.46
CA ASP A 124 5.43 1.78 -7.35
C ASP A 124 4.00 1.52 -6.85
N GLU A 125 3.74 0.24 -6.54
CA GLU A 125 2.44 -0.18 -6.02
C GLU A 125 2.25 0.33 -4.60
N GLU A 126 3.26 0.16 -3.75
CA GLU A 126 3.25 0.53 -2.34
C GLU A 126 3.22 2.07 -2.12
N GLY A 127 3.74 2.83 -3.08
CA GLY A 127 3.74 4.30 -3.04
C GLY A 127 4.50 4.91 -1.87
N PHE A 128 5.31 4.13 -1.18
CA PHE A 128 5.98 4.59 0.04
C PHE A 128 6.91 5.76 -0.23
N ARG A 129 7.57 5.76 -1.39
CA ARG A 129 8.57 6.77 -1.73
C ARG A 129 7.98 8.17 -1.87
N PHE A 130 6.82 8.30 -2.53
CA PHE A 130 6.17 9.58 -2.85
C PHE A 130 4.84 9.79 -2.13
N GLY A 131 4.42 8.85 -1.28
CA GLY A 131 3.17 8.94 -0.52
C GLY A 131 1.90 8.62 -1.31
N SER A 132 2.03 8.14 -2.57
CA SER A 132 0.89 7.72 -3.41
C SER A 132 1.24 6.43 -4.13
N GLY A 133 0.48 5.37 -3.89
CA GLY A 133 0.69 4.04 -4.48
C GLY A 133 -0.07 3.81 -5.78
N MET A 134 0.04 2.58 -6.30
CA MET A 134 -0.63 2.09 -7.51
C MET A 134 -0.29 2.90 -8.78
N LEU A 135 0.91 3.51 -8.85
CA LEU A 135 1.28 4.35 -9.99
C LEU A 135 1.23 3.56 -11.29
N GLY A 136 1.83 2.39 -11.33
CA GLY A 136 1.92 1.57 -12.55
C GLY A 136 0.57 1.03 -12.99
N SER A 137 -0.23 0.47 -12.09
CA SER A 137 -1.57 -0.06 -12.38
C SER A 137 -2.55 1.05 -12.72
N GLY A 138 -2.50 2.19 -12.01
CA GLY A 138 -3.30 3.38 -12.30
C GLY A 138 -3.03 3.95 -13.69
N ALA A 139 -1.75 4.07 -14.09
CA ALA A 139 -1.34 4.47 -15.44
C ALA A 139 -1.89 3.50 -16.50
N MET A 140 -1.76 2.19 -16.28
CA MET A 140 -2.27 1.16 -17.19
C MET A 140 -3.80 1.24 -17.35
N CYS A 141 -4.53 1.53 -16.29
CA CYS A 141 -5.99 1.74 -16.31
C CYS A 141 -6.39 3.11 -16.86
N GLY A 142 -5.46 4.05 -17.05
CA GLY A 142 -5.71 5.39 -17.53
C GLY A 142 -6.34 6.30 -16.47
N GLN A 143 -6.04 6.07 -15.20
CA GLN A 143 -6.42 6.95 -14.11
C GLN A 143 -5.66 8.28 -14.18
N ASP A 144 -6.23 9.34 -13.63
CA ASP A 144 -5.48 10.56 -13.36
C ASP A 144 -4.60 10.33 -12.13
N LEU A 145 -3.29 10.30 -12.36
CA LEU A 145 -2.32 9.96 -11.33
C LEU A 145 -2.03 11.12 -10.36
N HIS A 146 -2.42 12.35 -10.71
CA HIS A 146 -2.17 13.56 -9.92
C HIS A 146 -0.70 13.70 -9.46
N VAL A 147 0.24 13.38 -10.36
CA VAL A 147 1.70 13.45 -10.08
C VAL A 147 2.37 14.52 -10.92
N SER A 148 3.41 15.15 -10.38
CA SER A 148 4.20 16.15 -11.08
C SER A 148 5.71 15.85 -11.02
N GLU A 149 6.49 16.51 -11.89
CA GLU A 149 7.96 16.38 -11.88
C GLU A 149 8.59 16.95 -10.61
N GLU A 150 7.94 17.94 -9.99
CA GLU A 150 8.38 18.65 -8.79
C GLU A 150 8.03 17.94 -7.48
N ASP A 151 7.16 16.89 -7.51
CA ASP A 151 6.83 16.13 -6.31
C ASP A 151 8.10 15.61 -5.65
N GLN A 152 8.26 15.87 -4.38
CA GLN A 152 9.43 15.44 -3.64
C GLN A 152 9.16 14.10 -2.92
N ASP A 153 10.14 13.20 -3.01
CA ASP A 153 10.12 11.99 -2.22
C ASP A 153 10.50 12.28 -0.75
N MET A 154 10.43 11.25 0.08
CA MET A 154 10.80 11.33 1.50
C MET A 154 12.25 11.77 1.77
N TYR A 155 13.11 11.78 0.74
CA TYR A 155 14.50 12.23 0.81
C TYR A 155 14.72 13.62 0.19
N GLY A 156 13.66 14.27 -0.28
CA GLY A 156 13.72 15.57 -0.97
C GLY A 156 14.20 15.49 -2.41
N GLN A 157 14.12 14.31 -3.06
CA GLN A 157 14.44 14.15 -4.48
C GLN A 157 13.18 14.37 -5.32
N ALA A 158 13.31 15.15 -6.39
CA ALA A 158 12.21 15.40 -7.31
C ALA A 158 11.82 14.12 -8.10
N ARG A 159 10.52 13.87 -8.27
CA ARG A 159 10.00 12.72 -9.02
C ARG A 159 10.57 12.64 -10.43
N GLY A 160 10.65 13.79 -11.13
CA GLY A 160 11.22 13.86 -12.47
C GLY A 160 12.65 13.30 -12.54
N ASP A 161 13.50 13.64 -11.57
CA ASP A 161 14.89 13.15 -11.52
C ASP A 161 14.94 11.64 -11.19
N VAL A 162 14.10 11.17 -10.27
CA VAL A 162 14.02 9.75 -9.88
C VAL A 162 13.58 8.90 -11.07
N LEU A 163 12.50 9.28 -11.75
CA LEU A 163 11.99 8.54 -12.91
C LEU A 163 13.00 8.57 -14.07
N LYS A 164 13.62 9.72 -14.33
CA LYS A 164 14.65 9.86 -15.35
C LYS A 164 15.85 8.94 -15.12
N ALA A 165 16.26 8.71 -13.87
CA ALA A 165 17.31 7.76 -13.53
C ALA A 165 16.93 6.30 -13.87
N CYS A 166 15.63 6.01 -14.01
CA CYS A 166 15.08 4.72 -14.44
C CYS A 166 14.70 4.69 -15.94
N GLY A 167 15.02 5.75 -16.69
CA GLY A 167 14.67 5.86 -18.11
C GLY A 167 13.20 6.23 -18.37
N LEU A 168 12.47 6.69 -17.36
CA LEU A 168 11.06 7.06 -17.41
C LEU A 168 10.91 8.59 -17.40
N LYS A 169 9.72 9.08 -17.76
CA LYS A 169 9.34 10.50 -17.68
C LYS A 169 7.92 10.64 -17.17
N VAL A 170 7.70 11.61 -16.29
CA VAL A 170 6.36 11.91 -15.77
C VAL A 170 5.36 12.21 -16.89
N ALA A 171 5.78 12.98 -17.90
CA ALA A 171 4.93 13.34 -19.04
C ALA A 171 4.49 12.15 -19.90
N ASP A 172 5.20 11.02 -19.85
CA ASP A 172 4.94 9.83 -20.67
C ASP A 172 4.10 8.78 -19.92
N LEU A 173 3.89 8.90 -18.61
CA LEU A 173 3.19 7.89 -17.79
C LEU A 173 1.83 7.49 -18.36
N GLY A 174 1.07 8.46 -18.88
CA GLY A 174 -0.24 8.21 -19.50
C GLY A 174 -0.19 7.35 -20.76
N ASN A 175 0.98 7.20 -21.40
CA ASN A 175 1.16 6.35 -22.58
C ASN A 175 1.16 4.85 -22.21
N ALA A 176 1.24 4.50 -20.92
CA ALA A 176 1.09 3.13 -20.43
C ALA A 176 -0.36 2.63 -20.50
N ARG A 177 -1.33 3.53 -20.75
CA ARG A 177 -2.75 3.20 -20.79
C ARG A 177 -3.04 2.09 -21.79
N ARG A 178 -3.74 1.05 -21.33
CA ARG A 178 -4.23 -0.06 -22.15
C ARG A 178 -5.74 0.05 -22.42
N SER A 179 -6.17 -0.45 -23.57
CA SER A 179 -7.59 -0.63 -23.82
C SER A 179 -8.16 -1.71 -22.90
N LYS A 180 -9.32 -1.47 -22.31
CA LYS A 180 -10.04 -2.46 -21.50
C LYS A 180 -10.24 -3.79 -22.26
N ASP A 181 -10.49 -3.72 -23.55
CA ASP A 181 -10.71 -4.90 -24.42
C ASP A 181 -9.42 -5.67 -24.72
N SER A 182 -8.25 -5.18 -24.34
CA SER A 182 -6.96 -5.87 -24.51
C SER A 182 -6.67 -6.89 -23.42
N VAL A 183 -7.41 -6.88 -22.30
CA VAL A 183 -7.28 -7.79 -21.18
C VAL A 183 -8.57 -8.56 -21.00
N HIS A 184 -8.48 -9.91 -21.08
CA HIS A 184 -9.62 -10.81 -20.86
C HIS A 184 -10.00 -10.88 -19.38
N CYS A 185 -9.00 -11.10 -18.54
CA CYS A 185 -9.12 -11.08 -17.08
C CYS A 185 -7.75 -10.82 -16.45
N PHE A 186 -7.77 -10.30 -15.24
CA PHE A 186 -6.61 -10.18 -14.38
C PHE A 186 -6.79 -11.08 -13.15
N LEU A 187 -5.77 -11.85 -12.83
CA LEU A 187 -5.72 -12.75 -11.68
C LEU A 187 -4.47 -12.43 -10.87
N GLU A 188 -4.63 -12.11 -9.61
CA GLU A 188 -3.51 -11.85 -8.72
C GLU A 188 -3.51 -12.83 -7.55
N LEU A 189 -2.40 -13.55 -7.39
CA LEU A 189 -2.12 -14.30 -6.18
C LEU A 189 -1.38 -13.40 -5.20
N HIS A 190 -1.95 -13.19 -4.02
CA HIS A 190 -1.36 -12.33 -3.01
C HIS A 190 -1.32 -13.01 -1.65
N VAL A 191 -0.38 -12.61 -0.79
CA VAL A 191 -0.37 -13.00 0.62
C VAL A 191 -1.58 -12.40 1.33
N GLU A 192 -2.09 -13.06 2.38
CA GLU A 192 -3.26 -12.57 3.12
C GLU A 192 -3.01 -11.23 3.84
N GLN A 193 -1.76 -10.90 4.17
CA GLN A 193 -1.37 -9.76 5.03
C GLN A 193 -2.09 -9.75 6.39
N GLY A 194 -2.64 -10.88 6.77
CA GLY A 194 -3.40 -11.10 7.98
C GLY A 194 -3.26 -12.53 8.47
N ALA A 195 -4.11 -12.95 9.40
CA ALA A 195 -4.04 -14.29 10.00
C ALA A 195 -5.38 -15.05 9.94
N SER A 196 -6.38 -14.55 9.24
CA SER A 196 -7.73 -15.13 9.26
C SER A 196 -7.80 -16.47 8.55
N LEU A 197 -7.24 -16.56 7.33
CA LEU A 197 -7.16 -17.82 6.58
C LEU A 197 -6.24 -18.80 7.28
N HIS A 198 -5.06 -18.31 7.75
CA HIS A 198 -4.09 -19.14 8.46
C HIS A 198 -4.70 -19.76 9.72
N LYS A 199 -5.37 -18.97 10.57
CA LYS A 199 -6.05 -19.47 11.79
C LYS A 199 -7.15 -20.48 11.49
N LYS A 200 -7.84 -20.34 10.37
CA LYS A 200 -8.89 -21.25 9.90
C LYS A 200 -8.35 -22.43 9.09
N GLN A 201 -7.03 -22.50 8.85
CA GLN A 201 -6.37 -23.51 8.00
C GLN A 201 -6.97 -23.58 6.58
N ILE A 202 -7.33 -22.41 6.02
CA ILE A 202 -7.83 -22.27 4.66
C ILE A 202 -6.64 -21.89 3.78
N PRO A 203 -6.23 -22.71 2.81
CA PRO A 203 -5.01 -22.47 2.04
C PRO A 203 -5.14 -21.32 1.04
N VAL A 204 -6.34 -21.06 0.50
CA VAL A 204 -6.60 -20.01 -0.48
C VAL A 204 -8.01 -19.45 -0.26
N GLY A 205 -8.13 -18.12 -0.29
CA GLY A 205 -9.40 -17.41 -0.26
C GLY A 205 -9.59 -16.58 -1.54
N VAL A 206 -10.84 -16.42 -1.97
CA VAL A 206 -11.19 -15.48 -3.03
C VAL A 206 -11.54 -14.16 -2.37
N VAL A 207 -10.83 -13.08 -2.75
CA VAL A 207 -11.14 -11.72 -2.30
C VAL A 207 -12.47 -11.29 -2.91
N THR A 208 -13.42 -10.90 -2.08
CA THR A 208 -14.76 -10.47 -2.51
C THR A 208 -14.95 -8.97 -2.48
N SER A 209 -14.11 -8.26 -1.70
CA SER A 209 -14.09 -6.81 -1.61
C SER A 209 -12.73 -6.32 -1.10
N ILE A 210 -12.40 -5.07 -1.38
CA ILE A 210 -11.22 -4.38 -0.85
C ILE A 210 -11.75 -3.32 0.12
N ALA A 211 -11.11 -3.20 1.30
CA ALA A 211 -11.51 -2.21 2.28
C ALA A 211 -11.17 -0.80 1.80
N GLY A 212 -12.12 0.09 1.92
CA GLY A 212 -11.87 1.53 1.80
C GLY A 212 -11.02 2.03 2.94
N VAL A 213 -10.37 3.17 2.73
CA VAL A 213 -9.47 3.81 3.70
C VAL A 213 -9.84 5.27 3.83
N SER A 214 -10.04 5.74 5.06
CA SER A 214 -10.21 7.16 5.36
C SER A 214 -9.19 7.59 6.41
N ARG A 215 -8.38 8.61 6.10
CA ARG A 215 -7.32 9.11 6.99
C ARG A 215 -7.58 10.54 7.41
N PHE A 216 -7.31 10.79 8.69
CA PHE A 216 -7.59 12.07 9.30
C PHE A 216 -6.37 12.58 10.07
N GLU A 217 -6.14 13.89 9.94
CA GLU A 217 -5.27 14.66 10.82
C GLU A 217 -6.13 15.32 11.89
N ILE A 218 -5.78 15.07 13.14
CA ILE A 218 -6.48 15.62 14.30
C ILE A 218 -5.50 16.44 15.11
N LYS A 219 -5.92 17.67 15.47
CA LYS A 219 -5.21 18.54 16.40
C LYS A 219 -6.14 18.89 17.55
N ILE A 220 -5.63 18.79 18.77
CA ILE A 220 -6.27 19.32 19.98
C ILE A 220 -5.40 20.46 20.49
N THR A 221 -6.04 21.58 20.85
CA THR A 221 -5.39 22.77 21.38
C THR A 221 -5.94 23.08 22.79
N GLY A 222 -5.09 22.91 23.77
CA GLY A 222 -5.29 23.28 25.17
C GLY A 222 -4.43 24.49 25.57
N GLU A 223 -3.87 24.46 26.77
CA GLU A 223 -3.05 25.54 27.31
C GLU A 223 -1.79 25.01 27.98
N ALA A 224 -0.61 25.33 27.40
CA ALA A 224 0.66 24.97 28.01
C ALA A 224 0.89 25.79 29.30
N ASN A 225 1.15 25.10 30.40
CA ASN A 225 1.35 25.76 31.69
C ASN A 225 2.28 24.91 32.57
N HIS A 226 2.71 25.49 33.71
CA HIS A 226 3.63 24.81 34.63
C HIS A 226 2.90 23.71 35.42
N THR A 227 3.43 22.48 35.40
CA THR A 227 2.80 21.30 36.01
C THR A 227 2.67 21.39 37.54
N GLY A 228 3.58 22.08 38.22
CA GLY A 228 3.61 22.13 39.68
C GLY A 228 2.76 23.26 40.29
N SER A 229 2.41 24.30 39.50
CA SER A 229 1.67 25.47 40.00
C SER A 229 0.25 25.59 39.45
N THR A 230 -0.10 24.84 38.40
CA THR A 230 -1.45 24.85 37.84
C THR A 230 -2.27 23.73 38.49
N VAL A 231 -3.31 24.09 39.23
CA VAL A 231 -4.22 23.12 39.88
C VAL A 231 -4.97 22.30 38.82
N MET A 232 -5.41 21.10 39.20
CA MET A 232 -6.00 20.15 38.25
C MET A 232 -7.24 20.68 37.53
N GLU A 233 -8.08 21.43 38.22
CA GLU A 233 -9.34 22.00 37.70
C GLU A 233 -9.17 23.14 36.69
N ASP A 234 -7.99 23.81 36.68
CA ASP A 234 -7.67 24.88 35.72
C ASP A 234 -6.92 24.40 34.47
N ARG A 235 -6.65 23.08 34.36
CA ARG A 235 -5.84 22.53 33.26
C ARG A 235 -6.67 22.31 32.01
N LYS A 236 -6.09 22.77 30.87
CA LYS A 236 -6.49 22.37 29.52
C LYS A 236 -5.36 21.56 28.92
N ASP A 237 -5.36 20.25 29.23
CA ASP A 237 -4.27 19.31 28.90
C ASP A 237 -4.60 18.55 27.63
N ALA A 238 -4.07 19.01 26.48
CA ALA A 238 -4.33 18.44 25.17
C ALA A 238 -3.92 16.96 25.07
N LEU A 239 -2.92 16.51 25.84
CA LEU A 239 -2.54 15.09 25.84
C LEU A 239 -3.58 14.25 26.58
N VAL A 240 -4.14 14.73 27.67
CA VAL A 240 -5.20 14.01 28.40
C VAL A 240 -6.45 13.89 27.54
N ALA A 241 -6.84 14.95 26.81
CA ALA A 241 -7.95 14.88 25.85
C ALA A 241 -7.68 13.87 24.73
N ALA A 242 -6.48 13.91 24.13
CA ALA A 242 -6.07 12.96 23.12
C ALA A 242 -6.07 11.51 23.62
N ALA A 243 -5.55 11.27 24.82
CA ALA A 243 -5.54 9.94 25.44
C ALA A 243 -6.96 9.40 25.70
N ARG A 244 -7.87 10.26 26.17
CA ARG A 244 -9.30 9.90 26.33
C ARG A 244 -9.93 9.53 25.00
N PHE A 245 -9.69 10.31 23.96
CA PHE A 245 -10.21 10.02 22.62
C PHE A 245 -9.66 8.70 22.08
N VAL A 246 -8.34 8.50 22.12
CA VAL A 246 -7.71 7.25 21.63
C VAL A 246 -8.26 6.03 22.34
N ALA A 247 -8.50 6.10 23.65
CA ALA A 247 -9.10 5.01 24.42
C ALA A 247 -10.54 4.68 23.98
N ARG A 248 -11.29 5.67 23.46
CA ARG A 248 -12.66 5.50 22.97
C ARG A 248 -12.76 4.89 21.57
N VAL A 249 -11.70 5.00 20.74
CA VAL A 249 -11.71 4.49 19.36
C VAL A 249 -12.13 3.02 19.29
N PRO A 250 -11.51 2.07 20.01
CA PRO A 250 -11.93 0.67 19.97
C PRO A 250 -13.38 0.43 20.43
N GLU A 251 -13.86 1.20 21.43
CA GLU A 251 -15.21 1.08 21.94
C GLU A 251 -16.26 1.52 20.90
N ILE A 252 -15.97 2.61 20.17
CA ILE A 252 -16.84 3.11 19.10
C ILE A 252 -16.87 2.11 17.93
N VAL A 253 -15.71 1.58 17.53
CA VAL A 253 -15.67 0.53 16.51
C VAL A 253 -16.47 -0.69 16.93
N ALA A 254 -16.35 -1.15 18.17
CA ALA A 254 -17.09 -2.29 18.67
C ALA A 254 -18.62 -2.05 18.72
N ALA A 255 -19.03 -0.80 18.97
CA ALA A 255 -20.45 -0.45 19.11
C ALA A 255 -21.16 -0.18 17.77
N TYR A 256 -20.45 0.38 16.80
CA TYR A 256 -21.05 0.90 15.56
C TYR A 256 -20.47 0.28 14.28
N GLY A 257 -19.35 -0.45 14.37
CA GLY A 257 -18.74 -1.15 13.26
C GLY A 257 -19.31 -2.55 13.04
N ASN A 258 -18.77 -3.23 12.04
CA ASN A 258 -18.99 -4.63 11.73
C ASN A 258 -17.70 -5.45 11.97
N PRO A 259 -17.68 -6.78 11.76
CA PRO A 259 -16.48 -7.60 11.97
C PRO A 259 -15.24 -7.23 11.11
N PHE A 260 -15.42 -6.40 10.09
CA PHE A 260 -14.36 -5.96 9.18
C PHE A 260 -13.88 -4.54 9.47
N THR A 261 -14.62 -3.79 10.31
CA THR A 261 -14.26 -2.41 10.68
C THR A 261 -13.01 -2.39 11.54
N VAL A 262 -12.03 -1.60 11.13
CA VAL A 262 -10.86 -1.29 11.95
C VAL A 262 -10.62 0.20 11.99
N ALA A 263 -10.17 0.72 13.14
CA ALA A 263 -9.71 2.09 13.27
C ALA A 263 -8.50 2.16 14.20
N THR A 264 -7.50 2.97 13.81
CA THR A 264 -6.22 3.04 14.50
C THR A 264 -5.72 4.47 14.57
N VAL A 265 -5.25 4.91 15.73
CA VAL A 265 -4.41 6.10 15.87
C VAL A 265 -2.96 5.64 15.82
N GLY A 266 -2.30 5.86 14.68
CA GLY A 266 -0.98 5.32 14.39
C GLY A 266 0.19 6.24 14.75
N THR A 267 -0.06 7.55 14.91
CA THR A 267 0.96 8.54 15.24
C THR A 267 0.46 9.52 16.28
N MET A 268 1.34 10.04 17.13
CA MET A 268 1.04 11.12 18.06
C MET A 268 2.26 12.00 18.31
N LYS A 269 2.06 13.32 18.25
CA LYS A 269 3.05 14.33 18.59
C LYS A 269 2.45 15.28 19.62
N VAL A 270 3.21 15.59 20.65
CA VAL A 270 2.79 16.44 21.77
C VAL A 270 3.71 17.65 21.87
N VAL A 271 3.17 18.83 22.16
CA VAL A 271 3.93 20.07 22.27
C VAL A 271 3.62 20.72 23.63
N PRO A 272 4.66 21.14 24.38
CA PRO A 272 6.09 21.17 24.05
C PRO A 272 6.85 19.87 24.32
N ASN A 273 6.19 18.79 24.75
CA ASN A 273 6.82 17.51 25.06
C ASN A 273 7.89 17.61 26.16
N SER A 274 7.55 18.27 27.25
CA SER A 274 8.41 18.51 28.41
C SER A 274 7.76 18.01 29.69
N VAL A 275 8.55 17.37 30.55
CA VAL A 275 8.05 16.69 31.77
C VAL A 275 7.42 17.66 32.79
N ASN A 276 7.81 18.90 32.74
CA ASN A 276 7.37 19.96 33.70
C ASN A 276 6.42 20.99 33.08
N VAL A 277 5.88 20.70 31.88
CA VAL A 277 4.91 21.57 31.20
C VAL A 277 3.67 20.77 30.81
N ILE A 278 2.48 21.28 31.13
CA ILE A 278 1.20 20.74 30.67
C ILE A 278 1.16 20.88 29.15
N PRO A 279 0.88 19.79 28.38
CA PRO A 279 0.82 19.86 26.93
C PRO A 279 -0.26 20.82 26.42
N GLY A 280 0.17 21.83 25.63
CA GLY A 280 -0.72 22.78 25.00
C GLY A 280 -1.26 22.32 23.67
N GLU A 281 -0.59 21.38 23.01
CA GLU A 281 -1.06 20.82 21.73
C GLU A 281 -0.78 19.32 21.64
N ALA A 282 -1.72 18.60 21.02
CA ALA A 282 -1.55 17.20 20.60
C ALA A 282 -1.98 17.06 19.14
N PHE A 283 -1.14 16.42 18.32
CA PHE A 283 -1.37 16.11 16.90
C PHE A 283 -1.33 14.61 16.71
N PHE A 284 -2.28 14.05 16.00
CA PHE A 284 -2.28 12.63 15.72
C PHE A 284 -3.04 12.29 14.44
N HIS A 285 -2.73 11.13 13.85
CA HIS A 285 -3.42 10.62 12.68
C HIS A 285 -4.27 9.43 13.05
N LEU A 286 -5.51 9.44 12.57
CA LEU A 286 -6.48 8.37 12.66
C LEU A 286 -6.70 7.79 11.26
N GLU A 287 -6.72 6.46 11.17
CA GLU A 287 -7.14 5.73 9.99
C GLU A 287 -8.37 4.89 10.31
N ILE A 288 -9.37 4.88 9.42
CA ILE A 288 -10.57 4.03 9.47
C ILE A 288 -10.59 3.20 8.20
N ARG A 289 -10.86 1.89 8.33
CA ARG A 289 -11.08 1.00 7.19
C ARG A 289 -12.33 0.16 7.39
N ASP A 290 -13.08 -0.03 6.31
CA ASP A 290 -14.21 -0.96 6.22
C ASP A 290 -14.48 -1.31 4.75
N GLN A 291 -15.28 -2.35 4.52
CA GLN A 291 -15.77 -2.76 3.21
C GLN A 291 -17.11 -2.07 2.84
N ASP A 292 -17.68 -1.30 3.75
CA ASP A 292 -18.94 -0.57 3.59
C ASP A 292 -18.73 0.93 3.90
N GLU A 293 -18.91 1.77 2.88
CA GLU A 293 -18.76 3.21 2.98
C GLU A 293 -19.64 3.82 4.08
N LYS A 294 -20.90 3.35 4.22
CA LYS A 294 -21.82 3.88 5.23
C LYS A 294 -21.38 3.56 6.65
N VAL A 295 -20.71 2.41 6.84
CA VAL A 295 -20.11 2.06 8.12
C VAL A 295 -18.94 2.98 8.41
N MET A 296 -18.06 3.25 7.42
CA MET A 296 -16.95 4.20 7.55
C MET A 296 -17.46 5.60 7.93
N GLU A 297 -18.49 6.11 7.26
CA GLU A 297 -19.12 7.40 7.58
C GLU A 297 -19.71 7.42 8.99
N THR A 298 -20.37 6.34 9.38
CA THR A 298 -20.94 6.21 10.74
C THR A 298 -19.85 6.26 11.81
N ILE A 299 -18.76 5.51 11.62
CA ILE A 299 -17.63 5.50 12.54
C ILE A 299 -16.98 6.90 12.61
N GLU A 300 -16.74 7.55 11.45
CA GLU A 300 -16.22 8.92 11.44
C GLU A 300 -17.10 9.87 12.22
N GLN A 301 -18.41 9.85 11.98
CA GLN A 301 -19.35 10.70 12.68
C GLN A 301 -19.29 10.47 14.20
N LYS A 302 -19.31 9.23 14.66
CA LYS A 302 -19.23 8.89 16.08
C LYS A 302 -17.92 9.28 16.73
N LEU A 303 -16.82 9.19 16.00
CA LEU A 303 -15.51 9.67 16.48
C LEU A 303 -15.46 11.20 16.57
N ARG A 304 -16.03 11.92 15.61
CA ARG A 304 -16.15 13.38 15.67
C ARG A 304 -17.01 13.85 16.84
N GLU A 305 -18.16 13.22 17.06
CA GLU A 305 -19.05 13.48 18.20
C GLU A 305 -18.29 13.26 19.52
N CYS A 306 -17.62 12.13 19.67
CA CYS A 306 -16.84 11.78 20.86
C CYS A 306 -15.71 12.81 21.15
N LEU A 307 -14.95 13.20 20.12
CA LEU A 307 -13.89 14.20 20.29
C LEU A 307 -14.46 15.56 20.71
N GLY A 308 -15.58 15.97 20.09
CA GLY A 308 -16.28 17.20 20.44
C GLY A 308 -16.71 17.22 21.92
N GLU A 309 -17.35 16.15 22.39
CA GLU A 309 -17.76 16.02 23.80
C GLU A 309 -16.57 16.08 24.78
N ILE A 310 -15.44 15.42 24.43
CA ILE A 310 -14.23 15.44 25.26
C ILE A 310 -13.65 16.85 25.33
N CYS A 311 -13.48 17.52 24.19
CA CYS A 311 -12.87 18.86 24.13
C CYS A 311 -13.78 19.90 24.76
N GLU A 312 -15.10 19.84 24.59
CA GLU A 312 -16.06 20.70 25.23
C GLU A 312 -15.98 20.56 26.77
N ALA A 313 -15.97 19.34 27.28
CA ALA A 313 -15.87 19.07 28.72
C ALA A 313 -14.56 19.56 29.36
N MET A 314 -13.49 19.62 28.55
CA MET A 314 -12.15 20.09 29.00
C MET A 314 -11.86 21.57 28.66
N GLY A 315 -12.78 22.24 27.94
CA GLY A 315 -12.61 23.63 27.51
C GLY A 315 -11.50 23.81 26.49
N GLU A 316 -11.31 22.84 25.63
CA GLU A 316 -10.26 22.79 24.61
C GLU A 316 -10.84 22.95 23.19
N GLU A 317 -9.99 23.37 22.25
CA GLU A 317 -10.34 23.47 20.85
C GLU A 317 -9.78 22.26 20.07
N TYR A 318 -10.41 21.89 18.94
CA TYR A 318 -9.90 20.84 18.09
C TYR A 318 -10.16 21.10 16.60
N SER A 319 -9.35 20.45 15.75
CA SER A 319 -9.64 20.26 14.34
C SER A 319 -9.61 18.77 14.00
N PHE A 320 -10.44 18.37 13.02
CA PHE A 320 -10.57 16.97 12.57
C PHE A 320 -10.73 16.99 11.06
N ASN A 321 -9.62 16.84 10.32
CA ASN A 321 -9.55 17.05 8.88
C ASN A 321 -9.27 15.73 8.17
N ARG A 322 -10.12 15.35 7.21
CA ARG A 322 -9.85 14.22 6.30
C ARG A 322 -8.84 14.68 5.25
N PHE A 323 -7.71 13.99 5.12
CA PHE A 323 -6.70 14.30 4.12
C PHE A 323 -6.52 13.21 3.05
N SER A 324 -7.09 12.01 3.26
CA SER A 324 -7.06 10.92 2.29
C SER A 324 -8.34 10.11 2.37
N TYR A 325 -8.87 9.69 1.21
CA TYR A 325 -10.03 8.82 1.12
C TYR A 325 -9.92 7.93 -0.11
N HIS A 326 -10.13 6.64 0.10
CA HIS A 326 -10.29 5.64 -0.96
C HIS A 326 -11.58 4.87 -0.68
N GLU A 327 -12.42 4.77 -1.69
CA GLU A 327 -13.68 4.01 -1.62
C GLU A 327 -13.42 2.51 -1.39
N PRO A 328 -14.33 1.82 -0.68
CA PRO A 328 -14.27 0.36 -0.56
C PRO A 328 -14.47 -0.36 -1.89
#